data_be32ebed13bbd89fe2cbf0e02d83213b
#
_entry.id   be32ebed13bbd89fe2cbf0e02d83213b
#
_cell.length_a   1.000
_cell.length_b   1.000
_cell.length_c   1.000
_cell.angle_alpha   90.00
_cell.angle_beta   90.00
_cell.angle_gamma   90.00
#
_symmetry.space_group_name_H-M   'P 1'
#
loop_
_entity.id
_entity.type
_entity.pdbx_description
1 polymer ?
#
loop_
_entity_poly.entity_id
_entity_poly.type
_entity_poly.pdbx_seq_one_letter_code
_entity_poly.pdbx_strand_id
1 'polypeptide(L)'
;MSAAISVFRNVHGYVPLWVTNGVLSFGTIQHFYASMKLPNQQNISRHFNLSASDLNGFLGFLKAFRNICAHGGRIYTSNYSANQHGLWLKFIPDTQYHVMLCLPQNASGNFLHGKSDVLALLIAFRIFLKKSDFTHIRKVFQQKYQILQKIVPESVMASIDKEMGFPYQLLSSLSNCR
;
A
#
# COMPACT_ATOMS: atom_id res chain seq x y z
N MET A 1 23.87 10.29 -13.41
CA MET A 1 22.92 11.39 -13.24
C MET A 1 21.99 11.36 -14.45
N SER A 2 20.66 11.46 -14.28
CA SER A 2 19.72 11.41 -15.40
C SER A 2 19.99 12.57 -16.39
N ALA A 3 19.92 12.29 -17.69
CA ALA A 3 20.12 13.29 -18.75
C ALA A 3 19.17 14.51 -18.57
N ALA A 4 17.94 14.28 -18.14
CA ALA A 4 16.98 15.35 -17.87
C ALA A 4 17.45 16.31 -16.76
N ILE A 5 18.01 15.80 -15.68
CA ILE A 5 18.54 16.62 -14.58
C ILE A 5 19.71 17.47 -15.08
N SER A 6 20.62 16.89 -15.88
CA SER A 6 21.76 17.62 -16.44
C SER A 6 21.34 18.76 -17.34
N VAL A 7 20.36 18.51 -18.22
CA VAL A 7 19.85 19.53 -19.14
C VAL A 7 19.22 20.70 -18.38
N PHE A 8 18.29 20.41 -17.43
CA PHE A 8 17.64 21.48 -16.66
C PHE A 8 18.62 22.30 -15.82
N ARG A 9 19.59 21.62 -15.17
CA ARG A 9 20.61 22.30 -14.38
C ARG A 9 21.49 23.22 -15.24
N ASN A 10 21.91 22.73 -16.40
CA ASN A 10 22.82 23.51 -17.27
C ASN A 10 22.12 24.68 -17.97
N VAL A 11 20.85 24.54 -18.32
CA VAL A 11 20.08 25.60 -19.03
C VAL A 11 19.49 26.63 -18.06
N HIS A 12 18.97 26.17 -16.88
CA HIS A 12 18.19 27.03 -15.99
C HIS A 12 18.86 27.29 -14.63
N GLY A 13 20.00 26.64 -14.33
CA GLY A 13 20.69 26.78 -13.05
C GLY A 13 20.02 26.05 -11.88
N TYR A 14 18.82 25.50 -12.08
CA TYR A 14 18.06 24.74 -11.07
C TYR A 14 17.33 23.55 -11.70
N VAL A 15 16.90 22.60 -10.90
CA VAL A 15 16.11 21.44 -11.32
C VAL A 15 14.72 21.52 -10.70
N PRO A 16 13.65 21.67 -11.50
CA PRO A 16 12.29 21.70 -10.98
C PRO A 16 11.94 20.39 -10.26
N LEU A 17 11.12 20.47 -9.22
CA LEU A 17 10.74 19.31 -8.40
C LEU A 17 10.04 18.20 -9.21
N TRP A 18 9.24 18.57 -10.22
CA TRP A 18 8.58 17.60 -11.10
C TRP A 18 9.56 16.78 -11.95
N VAL A 19 10.68 17.39 -12.39
CA VAL A 19 11.77 16.68 -13.10
C VAL A 19 12.49 15.74 -12.12
N THR A 20 12.79 16.24 -10.93
CA THR A 20 13.42 15.45 -9.87
C THR A 20 12.56 14.25 -9.50
N ASN A 21 11.25 14.43 -9.34
CA ASN A 21 10.31 13.36 -9.01
C ASN A 21 10.31 12.22 -10.04
N GLY A 22 10.49 12.52 -11.33
CA GLY A 22 10.54 11.51 -12.38
C GLY A 22 11.77 10.58 -12.33
N VAL A 23 12.80 10.96 -11.56
CA VAL A 23 14.05 10.16 -11.43
C VAL A 23 14.27 9.62 -10.01
N LEU A 24 13.49 10.05 -9.03
CA LEU A 24 13.60 9.55 -7.66
C LEU A 24 12.94 8.17 -7.54
N SER A 25 13.61 7.28 -6.83
CA SER A 25 12.98 6.03 -6.43
C SER A 25 11.90 6.29 -5.37
N PHE A 26 10.89 5.42 -5.29
CA PHE A 26 9.88 5.51 -4.24
C PHE A 26 10.50 5.48 -2.83
N GLY A 27 11.57 4.70 -2.65
CA GLY A 27 12.32 4.69 -1.39
C GLY A 27 12.97 6.02 -1.05
N THR A 28 13.50 6.73 -2.05
CA THR A 28 14.08 8.07 -1.87
C THR A 28 13.00 9.08 -1.47
N ILE A 29 11.81 9.00 -2.07
CA ILE A 29 10.66 9.86 -1.72
C ILE A 29 10.24 9.61 -0.27
N GLN A 30 10.16 8.35 0.17
CA GLN A 30 9.83 8.00 1.56
C GLN A 30 10.88 8.55 2.54
N HIS A 31 12.18 8.41 2.24
CA HIS A 31 13.24 8.97 3.08
C HIS A 31 13.21 10.50 3.11
N PHE A 32 12.95 11.13 1.97
CA PHE A 32 12.80 12.59 1.89
C PHE A 32 11.65 13.07 2.78
N TYR A 33 10.47 12.43 2.71
CA TYR A 33 9.36 12.73 3.60
C TYR A 33 9.75 12.58 5.08
N ALA A 34 10.38 11.47 5.43
CA ALA A 34 10.80 11.19 6.82
C ALA A 34 11.82 12.20 7.37
N SER A 35 12.63 12.82 6.48
CA SER A 35 13.64 13.82 6.84
C SER A 35 13.10 15.25 6.93
N MET A 36 11.85 15.49 6.53
CA MET A 36 11.24 16.83 6.61
C MET A 36 10.98 17.23 8.07
N LYS A 37 10.96 18.53 8.31
CA LYS A 37 10.48 19.07 9.59
C LYS A 37 9.02 18.68 9.82
N LEU A 38 8.65 18.40 11.07
CA LEU A 38 7.31 17.93 11.45
C LEU A 38 6.16 18.79 10.88
N PRO A 39 6.20 20.13 10.87
CA PRO A 39 5.13 20.94 10.26
C PRO A 39 4.91 20.64 8.78
N ASN A 40 5.98 20.38 8.02
CA ASN A 40 5.89 20.05 6.60
C ASN A 40 5.30 18.65 6.39
N GLN A 41 5.71 17.67 7.21
CA GLN A 41 5.11 16.33 7.21
C GLN A 41 3.62 16.40 7.51
N GLN A 42 3.20 17.18 8.51
CA GLN A 42 1.80 17.39 8.87
C GLN A 42 1.00 18.05 7.75
N ASN A 43 1.56 19.05 7.07
CA ASN A 43 0.90 19.68 5.93
C ASN A 43 0.63 18.69 4.80
N ILE A 44 1.59 17.83 4.48
CA ILE A 44 1.44 16.80 3.44
C ILE A 44 0.43 15.73 3.89
N SER A 45 0.53 15.22 5.12
CA SER A 45 -0.32 14.13 5.61
C SER A 45 -1.80 14.51 5.71
N ARG A 46 -2.11 15.79 5.97
CA ARG A 46 -3.49 16.31 5.99
C ARG A 46 -4.23 16.14 4.66
N HIS A 47 -3.53 16.16 3.52
CA HIS A 47 -4.15 15.91 2.21
C HIS A 47 -4.74 14.49 2.08
N PHE A 48 -4.26 13.57 2.92
CA PHE A 48 -4.73 12.18 2.97
C PHE A 48 -5.57 11.89 4.21
N ASN A 49 -5.89 12.89 5.04
CA ASN A 49 -6.55 12.74 6.34
C ASN A 49 -5.78 11.78 7.28
N LEU A 50 -4.46 11.85 7.26
CA LEU A 50 -3.56 11.04 8.07
C LEU A 50 -2.72 11.88 9.02
N SER A 51 -2.23 11.27 10.11
CA SER A 51 -1.15 11.86 10.89
C SER A 51 0.18 11.79 10.12
N ALA A 52 1.18 12.60 10.51
CA ALA A 52 2.51 12.54 9.91
C ALA A 52 3.17 11.16 10.09
N SER A 53 2.98 10.55 11.25
CA SER A 53 3.46 9.19 11.55
C SER A 53 2.79 8.13 10.69
N ASP A 54 1.47 8.22 10.53
CA ASP A 54 0.70 7.25 9.76
C ASP A 54 1.09 7.29 8.28
N LEU A 55 1.21 8.50 7.71
CA LEU A 55 1.67 8.64 6.33
C LEU A 55 3.05 8.02 6.13
N ASN A 56 3.99 8.25 7.07
CA ASN A 56 5.31 7.63 7.00
C ASN A 56 5.23 6.09 7.08
N GLY A 57 4.34 5.56 7.92
CA GLY A 57 4.05 4.13 8.01
C GLY A 57 3.55 3.56 6.68
N PHE A 58 2.56 4.20 6.05
CA PHE A 58 2.04 3.81 4.74
C PHE A 58 3.09 3.87 3.64
N LEU A 59 3.91 4.93 3.59
CA LEU A 59 4.98 5.03 2.60
C LEU A 59 6.02 3.92 2.75
N GLY A 60 6.38 3.56 3.98
CA GLY A 60 7.26 2.44 4.26
C GLY A 60 6.66 1.10 3.81
N PHE A 61 5.37 0.88 4.09
CA PHE A 61 4.63 -0.30 3.68
C PHE A 61 4.56 -0.42 2.14
N LEU A 62 4.16 0.64 1.44
CA LEU A 62 4.07 0.66 -0.02
C LEU A 62 5.44 0.45 -0.69
N LYS A 63 6.51 1.04 -0.12
CA LYS A 63 7.89 0.80 -0.56
C LYS A 63 8.24 -0.69 -0.51
N ALA A 64 7.86 -1.38 0.56
CA ALA A 64 8.14 -2.79 0.73
C ALA A 64 7.41 -3.63 -0.32
N PHE A 65 6.12 -3.42 -0.52
CA PHE A 65 5.36 -4.12 -1.56
C PHE A 65 5.89 -3.84 -2.97
N ARG A 66 6.21 -2.57 -3.26
CA ARG A 66 6.84 -2.21 -4.54
C ARG A 66 8.15 -2.98 -4.77
N ASN A 67 8.96 -3.14 -3.73
CA ASN A 67 10.22 -3.87 -3.85
C ASN A 67 9.99 -5.36 -4.09
N ILE A 68 9.00 -5.99 -3.42
CA ILE A 68 8.62 -7.38 -3.70
C ILE A 68 8.25 -7.54 -5.18
N CYS A 69 7.41 -6.65 -5.72
CA CYS A 69 7.03 -6.67 -7.13
C CYS A 69 8.23 -6.51 -8.06
N ALA A 70 9.13 -5.57 -7.74
CA ALA A 70 10.31 -5.29 -8.56
C ALA A 70 11.31 -6.45 -8.62
N HIS A 71 11.34 -7.28 -7.58
CA HIS A 71 12.23 -8.45 -7.49
C HIS A 71 11.54 -9.78 -7.84
N GLY A 72 10.34 -9.72 -8.42
CA GLY A 72 9.59 -10.93 -8.81
C GLY A 72 9.09 -11.76 -7.62
N GLY A 73 8.98 -11.15 -6.44
CA GLY A 73 8.47 -11.83 -5.24
C GLY A 73 6.97 -12.10 -5.29
N ARG A 74 6.51 -13.06 -4.48
CA ARG A 74 5.10 -13.43 -4.39
C ARG A 74 4.36 -12.48 -3.45
N ILE A 75 3.47 -11.66 -4.01
CA ILE A 75 2.70 -10.67 -3.23
C ILE A 75 1.71 -11.34 -2.28
N TYR A 76 1.04 -12.41 -2.71
CA TYR A 76 -0.05 -13.04 -1.95
C TYR A 76 0.41 -13.79 -0.70
N THR A 77 1.66 -14.25 -0.66
CA THR A 77 2.27 -14.86 0.54
C THR A 77 3.08 -13.87 1.37
N SER A 78 3.10 -12.62 0.97
CA SER A 78 3.86 -11.58 1.66
C SER A 78 3.07 -11.06 2.84
N ASN A 79 2.89 -11.92 3.84
CA ASN A 79 2.44 -11.50 5.15
C ASN A 79 3.67 -10.99 5.90
N TYR A 80 3.77 -9.68 6.03
CA TYR A 80 4.89 -9.03 6.68
C TYR A 80 4.81 -9.06 8.21
N SER A 81 4.10 -10.01 8.78
CA SER A 81 4.19 -10.27 10.18
C SER A 81 5.49 -11.02 10.46
N ALA A 82 6.40 -10.32 11.09
CA ALA A 82 7.51 -10.86 11.86
C ALA A 82 8.61 -11.65 11.11
N ASN A 83 9.80 -11.09 11.13
CA ASN A 83 11.05 -11.82 11.37
C ASN A 83 11.79 -12.54 10.25
N GLN A 84 11.41 -12.47 8.98
CA GLN A 84 12.22 -13.19 8.01
C GLN A 84 13.42 -12.40 7.45
N HIS A 85 13.48 -11.05 7.60
CA HIS A 85 14.60 -10.28 7.03
C HIS A 85 15.01 -9.03 7.84
N GLY A 86 14.70 -8.96 9.14
CA GLY A 86 15.16 -7.83 9.97
C GLY A 86 14.64 -6.44 9.57
N LEU A 87 13.78 -6.38 8.57
CA LEU A 87 13.11 -5.17 8.13
C LEU A 87 11.87 -4.97 8.99
N TRP A 88 11.89 -3.97 9.85
CA TRP A 88 10.75 -3.48 10.62
C TRP A 88 9.72 -2.90 9.66
N LEU A 89 8.96 -3.77 8.99
CA LEU A 89 7.85 -3.33 8.19
C LEU A 89 6.74 -2.90 9.15
N LYS A 90 6.57 -1.61 9.21
CA LYS A 90 5.50 -1.03 9.97
C LYS A 90 4.18 -1.51 9.37
N PHE A 91 3.35 -2.11 10.21
CA PHE A 91 1.95 -2.31 9.88
C PHE A 91 1.34 -0.98 9.46
N ILE A 92 0.39 -1.00 8.52
CA ILE A 92 -0.41 0.19 8.31
C ILE A 92 -1.20 0.49 9.58
N PRO A 93 -1.42 1.77 9.91
CA PRO A 93 -2.25 2.15 11.05
C PRO A 93 -3.69 1.69 10.85
N ASP A 94 -4.44 1.60 11.95
CA ASP A 94 -5.87 1.36 11.89
C ASP A 94 -6.56 2.52 11.18
N THR A 95 -7.47 2.18 10.27
CA THR A 95 -8.21 3.16 9.49
C THR A 95 -9.72 2.87 9.60
N GLN A 96 -10.53 3.85 9.22
CA GLN A 96 -11.97 3.65 9.09
C GLN A 96 -12.34 2.46 8.18
N TYR A 97 -11.49 2.11 7.23
CA TYR A 97 -11.74 0.98 6.32
C TYR A 97 -11.71 -0.37 7.02
N HIS A 98 -10.89 -0.55 8.06
CA HIS A 98 -10.90 -1.77 8.88
C HIS A 98 -12.27 -1.95 9.57
N VAL A 99 -12.83 -0.85 10.09
CA VAL A 99 -14.17 -0.87 10.73
C VAL A 99 -15.27 -1.08 9.69
N MET A 100 -15.22 -0.35 8.57
CA MET A 100 -16.22 -0.47 7.49
C MET A 100 -16.27 -1.87 6.86
N LEU A 101 -15.14 -2.57 6.83
CA LEU A 101 -15.04 -3.94 6.33
C LEU A 101 -15.37 -4.98 7.41
N CYS A 102 -15.72 -4.56 8.61
CA CYS A 102 -16.02 -5.44 9.75
C CYS A 102 -14.93 -6.49 9.98
N LEU A 103 -13.66 -6.07 9.89
CA LEU A 103 -12.54 -7.00 10.02
C LEU A 103 -12.46 -7.56 11.46
N PRO A 104 -12.14 -8.85 11.62
CA PRO A 104 -12.03 -9.47 12.93
C PRO A 104 -10.88 -8.87 13.74
N GLN A 105 -11.12 -8.71 15.03
CA GLN A 105 -10.17 -8.22 16.02
C GLN A 105 -9.79 -9.33 17.00
N ASN A 106 -8.57 -9.26 17.55
CA ASN A 106 -8.16 -10.11 18.66
C ASN A 106 -8.72 -9.59 19.99
N ALA A 107 -8.45 -10.32 21.08
CA ALA A 107 -8.91 -9.95 22.43
C ALA A 107 -8.40 -8.57 22.90
N SER A 108 -7.32 -8.05 22.32
CA SER A 108 -6.75 -6.73 22.60
C SER A 108 -7.30 -5.62 21.71
N GLY A 109 -8.29 -5.90 20.86
CA GLY A 109 -8.90 -4.93 19.94
C GLY A 109 -8.08 -4.64 18.66
N ASN A 110 -6.99 -5.35 18.40
CA ASN A 110 -6.19 -5.17 17.20
C ASN A 110 -6.78 -5.98 16.04
N PHE A 111 -6.86 -5.39 14.86
CA PHE A 111 -7.30 -6.09 13.66
C PHE A 111 -6.34 -7.21 13.27
N LEU A 112 -6.89 -8.37 12.94
CA LEU A 112 -6.14 -9.57 12.55
C LEU A 112 -5.69 -9.51 11.08
N HIS A 113 -6.41 -8.78 10.24
CA HIS A 113 -6.20 -8.65 8.80
C HIS A 113 -6.16 -7.18 8.37
N GLY A 114 -5.65 -6.93 7.17
CA GLY A 114 -5.57 -5.58 6.64
C GLY A 114 -4.44 -4.73 7.23
N LYS A 115 -3.46 -5.34 7.90
CA LYS A 115 -2.36 -4.64 8.55
C LYS A 115 -1.04 -4.74 7.79
N SER A 116 -0.75 -5.92 7.22
CA SER A 116 0.54 -6.21 6.57
C SER A 116 0.40 -7.15 5.37
N ASP A 117 -0.79 -7.41 4.94
CA ASP A 117 -1.19 -8.35 3.89
C ASP A 117 -1.66 -7.63 2.61
N VAL A 118 -2.18 -8.39 1.64
CA VAL A 118 -2.71 -7.81 0.39
C VAL A 118 -3.94 -6.94 0.64
N LEU A 119 -4.74 -7.26 1.66
CA LEU A 119 -5.86 -6.41 2.05
C LEU A 119 -5.37 -5.03 2.52
N ALA A 120 -4.29 -4.97 3.28
CA ALA A 120 -3.63 -3.72 3.67
C ALA A 120 -3.19 -2.90 2.45
N LEU A 121 -2.70 -3.56 1.40
CA LEU A 121 -2.34 -2.91 0.13
C LEU A 121 -3.57 -2.30 -0.56
N LEU A 122 -4.69 -2.99 -0.59
CA LEU A 122 -5.94 -2.47 -1.14
C LEU A 122 -6.48 -1.29 -0.32
N ILE A 123 -6.38 -1.34 1.01
CA ILE A 123 -6.72 -0.21 1.90
C ILE A 123 -5.82 0.99 1.60
N ALA A 124 -4.51 0.78 1.47
CA ALA A 124 -3.59 1.85 1.10
C ALA A 124 -3.94 2.45 -0.27
N PHE A 125 -4.23 1.65 -1.29
CA PHE A 125 -4.67 2.14 -2.59
C PHE A 125 -5.97 2.95 -2.50
N ARG A 126 -6.89 2.56 -1.64
CA ARG A 126 -8.14 3.32 -1.43
C ARG A 126 -7.90 4.71 -0.84
N ILE A 127 -6.86 4.86 -0.02
CA ILE A 127 -6.48 6.14 0.61
C ILE A 127 -5.72 7.04 -0.38
N PHE A 128 -4.78 6.49 -1.15
CA PHE A 128 -3.84 7.29 -1.93
C PHE A 128 -4.25 7.52 -3.39
N LEU A 129 -5.09 6.66 -3.95
CA LEU A 129 -5.48 6.77 -5.35
C LEU A 129 -6.78 7.56 -5.51
N LYS A 130 -6.93 8.18 -6.66
CA LYS A 130 -8.21 8.76 -7.08
C LYS A 130 -9.27 7.66 -7.16
N LYS A 131 -10.53 8.03 -6.92
CA LYS A 131 -11.67 7.09 -6.94
C LYS A 131 -11.75 6.28 -8.26
N SER A 132 -11.48 6.93 -9.41
CA SER A 132 -11.43 6.27 -10.72
C SER A 132 -10.41 5.15 -10.78
N ASP A 133 -9.18 5.45 -10.34
CA ASP A 133 -8.04 4.55 -10.44
C ASP A 133 -8.19 3.37 -9.48
N PHE A 134 -8.63 3.65 -8.26
CA PHE A 134 -8.96 2.58 -7.30
C PHE A 134 -10.08 1.67 -7.82
N THR A 135 -11.13 2.26 -8.43
CA THR A 135 -12.23 1.47 -9.00
C THR A 135 -11.74 0.57 -10.15
N HIS A 136 -10.82 1.06 -10.97
CA HIS A 136 -10.22 0.26 -12.03
C HIS A 136 -9.42 -0.92 -11.46
N ILE A 137 -8.50 -0.65 -10.53
CA ILE A 137 -7.69 -1.69 -9.87
C ILE A 137 -8.58 -2.74 -9.21
N ARG A 138 -9.61 -2.30 -8.47
CA ARG A 138 -10.55 -3.21 -7.82
C ARG A 138 -11.27 -4.12 -8.81
N LYS A 139 -11.75 -3.57 -9.94
CA LYS A 139 -12.42 -4.36 -11.00
C LYS A 139 -11.48 -5.40 -11.58
N VAL A 140 -10.25 -5.02 -11.94
CA VAL A 140 -9.24 -5.94 -12.48
C VAL A 140 -8.93 -7.04 -11.47
N PHE A 141 -8.74 -6.67 -10.21
CA PHE A 141 -8.49 -7.63 -9.14
C PHE A 141 -9.65 -8.62 -8.99
N GLN A 142 -10.89 -8.14 -8.91
CA GLN A 142 -12.09 -9.00 -8.82
C GLN A 142 -12.21 -9.96 -10.00
N GLN A 143 -11.99 -9.49 -11.22
CA GLN A 143 -12.01 -10.35 -12.42
C GLN A 143 -10.98 -11.47 -12.35
N LYS A 144 -9.73 -11.15 -11.98
CA LYS A 144 -8.67 -12.13 -11.85
C LYS A 144 -8.93 -13.13 -10.73
N TYR A 145 -9.44 -12.65 -9.60
CA TYR A 145 -9.82 -13.50 -8.48
C TYR A 145 -10.96 -14.48 -8.85
N GLN A 146 -11.98 -14.01 -9.56
CA GLN A 146 -13.07 -14.89 -10.05
C GLN A 146 -12.57 -15.95 -11.04
N ILE A 147 -11.61 -15.63 -11.89
CA ILE A 147 -10.97 -16.61 -12.77
C ILE A 147 -10.23 -17.66 -11.92
N LEU A 148 -9.47 -17.22 -10.93
CA LEU A 148 -8.73 -18.10 -10.03
C LEU A 148 -9.66 -19.06 -9.29
N GLN A 149 -10.78 -18.58 -8.77
CA GLN A 149 -11.81 -19.39 -8.09
C GLN A 149 -12.38 -20.52 -8.96
N LYS A 150 -12.41 -20.35 -10.30
CA LYS A 150 -12.89 -21.38 -11.22
C LYS A 150 -11.86 -22.48 -11.52
N ILE A 151 -10.58 -22.18 -11.32
CA ILE A 151 -9.47 -23.05 -11.70
C ILE A 151 -8.93 -23.82 -10.50
N VAL A 152 -8.98 -23.21 -9.32
CA VAL A 152 -8.34 -23.69 -8.11
C VAL A 152 -9.38 -24.33 -7.18
N PRO A 153 -9.10 -25.50 -6.56
CA PRO A 153 -9.97 -26.12 -5.56
C PRO A 153 -10.29 -25.19 -4.38
N GLU A 154 -11.48 -25.30 -3.81
CA GLU A 154 -11.97 -24.44 -2.73
C GLU A 154 -11.04 -24.44 -1.50
N SER A 155 -10.48 -25.59 -1.14
CA SER A 155 -9.52 -25.70 -0.02
C SER A 155 -8.24 -24.90 -0.23
N VAL A 156 -7.77 -24.81 -1.48
CA VAL A 156 -6.59 -24.01 -1.84
C VAL A 156 -6.95 -22.54 -1.88
N MET A 157 -8.14 -22.19 -2.36
CA MET A 157 -8.65 -20.80 -2.32
C MET A 157 -8.75 -20.29 -0.90
N ALA A 158 -9.29 -21.09 0.03
CA ALA A 158 -9.35 -20.70 1.45
C ALA A 158 -7.95 -20.41 2.05
N SER A 159 -6.94 -21.17 1.64
CA SER A 159 -5.55 -20.93 2.06
C SER A 159 -4.99 -19.63 1.46
N ILE A 160 -5.27 -19.38 0.18
CA ILE A 160 -4.87 -18.13 -0.50
C ILE A 160 -5.55 -16.93 0.17
N ASP A 161 -6.85 -17.00 0.46
CA ASP A 161 -7.60 -15.93 1.11
C ASP A 161 -7.04 -15.60 2.49
N LYS A 162 -6.71 -16.62 3.26
CA LYS A 162 -6.08 -16.46 4.57
C LYS A 162 -4.73 -15.74 4.47
N GLU A 163 -3.88 -16.14 3.52
CA GLU A 163 -2.58 -15.50 3.30
C GLU A 163 -2.71 -14.06 2.79
N MET A 164 -3.71 -13.78 1.95
CA MET A 164 -3.99 -12.44 1.44
C MET A 164 -4.67 -11.52 2.47
N GLY A 165 -5.09 -12.05 3.61
CA GLY A 165 -5.81 -11.31 4.64
C GLY A 165 -7.29 -11.08 4.31
N PHE A 166 -7.87 -11.87 3.41
CA PHE A 166 -9.28 -11.79 3.07
C PHE A 166 -10.11 -12.70 3.99
N PRO A 167 -10.91 -12.16 4.90
CA PRO A 167 -11.91 -12.96 5.59
C PRO A 167 -12.95 -13.46 4.59
N TYR A 168 -13.46 -14.65 4.87
CA TYR A 168 -14.48 -15.32 4.05
C TYR A 168 -15.59 -14.33 3.66
N GLN A 169 -15.86 -14.17 2.36
CA GLN A 169 -16.86 -13.24 1.77
C GLN A 169 -16.48 -11.74 1.66
N LEU A 170 -15.27 -11.32 1.97
CA LEU A 170 -14.91 -9.89 1.93
C LEU A 170 -15.04 -9.27 0.52
N LEU A 171 -14.78 -10.03 -0.55
CA LEU A 171 -14.83 -9.50 -1.92
C LEU A 171 -16.24 -9.09 -2.36
N SER A 172 -17.29 -9.68 -1.78
CA SER A 172 -18.66 -9.24 -1.99
C SER A 172 -18.97 -7.92 -1.27
N SER A 173 -18.38 -7.70 -0.09
CA SER A 173 -18.56 -6.47 0.68
C SER A 173 -17.70 -5.29 0.19
N LEU A 174 -16.56 -5.55 -0.46
CA LEU A 174 -15.78 -4.49 -1.14
C LEU A 174 -16.57 -3.80 -2.27
N SER A 175 -17.61 -4.43 -2.80
CA SER A 175 -18.51 -3.81 -3.78
C SER A 175 -19.38 -2.72 -3.17
N ASN A 176 -19.67 -2.79 -1.88
CA ASN A 176 -20.59 -1.91 -1.15
C ASN A 176 -19.90 -0.75 -0.41
N CYS A 177 -18.57 -0.72 -0.33
CA CYS A 177 -17.81 0.42 0.19
C CYS A 177 -17.81 1.56 -0.83
N ARG A 178 -18.83 2.39 -0.79
CA ARG A 178 -18.95 3.64 -1.57
C ARG A 178 -18.15 4.77 -0.95
#